data_c536fea68a89ad819e6c13e846d650d7
#
_entry.id   c536fea68a89ad819e6c13e846d650d7
#
_cell.length_a   1.000
_cell.length_b   1.000
_cell.length_c   1.000
_cell.angle_alpha   90.00
_cell.angle_beta   90.00
_cell.angle_gamma   90.00
#
_symmetry.space_group_name_H-M   'P 1'
#
loop_
_entity.id
_entity.type
_entity.pdbx_description
1 polymer ?
#
loop_
_entity_poly.entity_id
_entity_poly.type
_entity_poly.pdbx_seq_one_letter_code
_entity_poly.pdbx_strand_id
1 'polypeptide(L)'
;MALGQLRQSILHKISDTYPTLPQKAVFYITSDAPYYGLPYEEPIVPFQSGFGQTLLVWYNARIDDLPACLFEHQYLYVLLSEDYKECGGRGFGYFRKPESFNQAIKKYELDPNNVIAFRFSSSTNSLLDVTEETREIIRRLGKL
;
A
#
# COMPACT_ATOMS: atom_id res chain seq x y z
N MET A 1 18.28 2.49 14.13
CA MET A 1 18.03 2.67 12.69
C MET A 1 17.35 4.02 12.48
N ALA A 2 17.87 4.81 11.55
CA ALA A 2 17.25 6.09 11.24
C ALA A 2 15.92 5.86 10.48
N LEU A 3 15.00 6.83 10.61
CA LEU A 3 13.70 6.78 9.97
C LEU A 3 13.79 6.54 8.46
N GLY A 4 14.70 7.26 7.79
CA GLY A 4 14.87 7.10 6.36
C GLY A 4 15.36 5.72 5.97
N GLN A 5 16.22 5.13 6.80
CA GLN A 5 16.72 3.77 6.54
C GLN A 5 15.61 2.73 6.71
N LEU A 6 14.76 2.90 7.72
CA LEU A 6 13.64 2.00 7.91
C LEU A 6 12.68 2.07 6.73
N ARG A 7 12.33 3.27 6.29
CA ARG A 7 11.42 3.44 5.16
C ARG A 7 12.01 2.83 3.89
N GLN A 8 13.29 3.05 3.62
CA GLN A 8 13.94 2.45 2.46
C GLN A 8 13.98 0.94 2.54
N SER A 9 14.24 0.40 3.72
CA SER A 9 14.25 -1.03 3.94
C SER A 9 12.89 -1.66 3.62
N ILE A 10 11.81 -1.00 4.03
CA ILE A 10 10.45 -1.43 3.75
C ILE A 10 10.17 -1.38 2.24
N LEU A 11 10.54 -0.29 1.59
CA LEU A 11 10.34 -0.14 0.15
C LEU A 11 11.10 -1.22 -0.63
N HIS A 12 12.33 -1.50 -0.24
CA HIS A 12 13.11 -2.57 -0.86
C HIS A 12 12.46 -3.93 -0.66
N LYS A 13 11.98 -4.21 0.54
CA LYS A 13 11.32 -5.48 0.83
C LYS A 13 10.10 -5.67 -0.06
N ILE A 14 9.30 -4.63 -0.20
CA ILE A 14 8.10 -4.69 -1.04
C ILE A 14 8.47 -4.91 -2.51
N SER A 15 9.39 -4.12 -3.03
CA SER A 15 9.75 -4.22 -4.44
C SER A 15 10.58 -5.45 -4.77
N ASP A 16 11.34 -6.00 -3.82
CA ASP A 16 12.07 -7.24 -4.04
C ASP A 16 11.13 -8.44 -4.05
N THR A 17 10.08 -8.39 -3.23
CA THR A 17 9.06 -9.44 -3.19
C THR A 17 8.14 -9.36 -4.40
N TYR A 18 7.77 -8.15 -4.80
CA TYR A 18 6.89 -7.89 -5.94
C TYR A 18 7.57 -6.90 -6.88
N PRO A 19 8.52 -7.38 -7.70
CA PRO A 19 9.28 -6.47 -8.58
C PRO A 19 8.46 -5.84 -9.70
N THR A 20 7.33 -6.45 -10.04
CA THR A 20 6.39 -5.88 -11.00
C THR A 20 5.03 -5.70 -10.36
N LEU A 21 4.24 -4.77 -10.87
CA LEU A 21 2.91 -4.50 -10.34
C LEU A 21 1.83 -5.12 -11.22
N PRO A 22 0.74 -5.65 -10.62
CA PRO A 22 -0.45 -5.95 -11.38
C PRO A 22 -0.93 -4.67 -12.08
N GLN A 23 -1.69 -4.83 -13.14
CA GLN A 23 -2.16 -3.68 -13.91
C GLN A 23 -3.00 -2.72 -13.07
N LYS A 24 -3.76 -3.25 -12.12
CA LYS A 24 -4.60 -2.44 -11.23
C LYS A 24 -4.19 -2.70 -9.78
N ALA A 25 -2.97 -2.35 -9.44
CA ALA A 25 -2.36 -2.71 -8.16
C ALA A 25 -3.03 -2.02 -6.98
N VAL A 26 -3.29 -2.79 -5.93
CA VAL A 26 -3.84 -2.27 -4.68
C VAL A 26 -2.95 -2.73 -3.53
N PHE A 27 -2.40 -1.79 -2.81
CA PHE A 27 -1.59 -2.09 -1.63
C PHE A 27 -2.42 -1.97 -0.37
N TYR A 28 -2.38 -3.00 0.47
CA TYR A 28 -2.99 -2.98 1.78
C TYR A 28 -1.91 -3.30 2.80
N ILE A 29 -1.46 -2.28 3.51
CA ILE A 29 -0.33 -2.41 4.44
C ILE A 29 -0.78 -2.01 5.83
N THR A 30 -0.85 -3.00 6.72
CA THR A 30 -1.24 -2.77 8.10
C THR A 30 -0.03 -2.73 9.01
N SER A 31 -0.20 -2.16 10.17
CA SER A 31 0.85 -2.09 11.18
C SER A 31 0.25 -2.38 12.55
N ASP A 32 1.01 -3.09 13.39
CA ASP A 32 0.62 -3.29 14.78
C ASP A 32 0.97 -2.09 15.64
N ALA A 33 1.81 -1.18 15.11
CA ALA A 33 2.16 0.02 15.82
C ALA A 33 0.97 0.97 15.81
N PRO A 34 0.60 1.52 16.96
CA PRO A 34 -0.32 2.64 16.94
C PRO A 34 0.31 3.75 16.13
N TYR A 35 -0.51 4.58 15.58
CA TYR A 35 -0.12 5.68 14.73
C TYR A 35 1.08 6.44 15.26
N TYR A 36 1.23 6.42 16.56
CA TYR A 36 2.28 7.12 17.26
C TYR A 36 3.11 6.11 18.01
N GLY A 37 3.95 5.40 17.31
CA GLY A 37 4.74 4.34 17.92
C GLY A 37 5.50 4.74 19.16
N LEU A 38 5.83 6.04 19.27
CA LEU A 38 6.56 6.55 20.44
C LEU A 38 5.92 7.85 20.89
N PRO A 39 5.44 7.91 22.14
CA PRO A 39 4.62 9.02 22.60
C PRO A 39 5.30 10.37 22.66
N TYR A 40 6.61 10.43 22.75
CA TYR A 40 7.33 11.69 22.87
C TYR A 40 8.31 11.96 21.75
N GLU A 41 8.36 11.07 20.79
CA GLU A 41 9.27 11.21 19.70
C GLU A 41 8.51 11.42 18.42
N GLU A 42 9.24 11.79 17.40
CA GLU A 42 8.63 11.96 16.11
C GLU A 42 7.81 10.74 15.74
N PRO A 43 6.63 10.95 15.18
CA PRO A 43 5.79 9.85 14.75
C PRO A 43 6.50 9.09 13.66
N ILE A 44 7.24 8.08 14.07
CA ILE A 44 7.93 7.20 13.16
C ILE A 44 6.94 6.17 12.70
N VAL A 45 5.97 6.59 11.92
CA VAL A 45 5.06 5.65 11.33
C VAL A 45 5.46 5.52 9.88
N PRO A 46 6.11 4.40 9.51
CA PRO A 46 6.53 4.23 8.12
C PRO A 46 5.37 4.25 7.14
N PHE A 47 4.14 4.05 7.63
CA PHE A 47 2.96 3.94 6.78
C PHE A 47 1.94 5.03 7.02
N GLN A 48 2.38 6.21 7.40
CA GLN A 48 1.46 7.33 7.55
C GLN A 48 0.98 7.84 6.19
N SER A 49 0.09 8.81 6.21
CA SER A 49 -0.41 9.40 4.97
C SER A 49 0.76 9.87 4.11
N GLY A 50 0.70 9.58 2.83
CA GLY A 50 1.79 9.88 1.92
C GLY A 50 2.62 8.65 1.54
N PHE A 51 2.54 7.56 2.30
CA PHE A 51 3.29 6.37 1.93
C PHE A 51 2.83 5.80 0.59
N GLY A 52 1.52 5.90 0.30
CA GLY A 52 1.00 5.47 -1.00
C GLY A 52 1.63 6.22 -2.15
N GLN A 53 1.81 7.53 -1.99
CA GLN A 53 2.52 8.33 -2.99
C GLN A 53 3.97 7.88 -3.11
N THR A 54 4.60 7.61 -1.99
CA THR A 54 6.00 7.15 -1.97
C THR A 54 6.14 5.82 -2.72
N LEU A 55 5.22 4.89 -2.50
CA LEU A 55 5.21 3.62 -3.21
C LEU A 55 5.06 3.82 -4.71
N LEU A 56 4.15 4.69 -5.11
CA LEU A 56 3.90 4.95 -6.52
C LEU A 56 5.16 5.50 -7.21
N VAL A 57 5.81 6.47 -6.59
CA VAL A 57 7.04 7.06 -7.13
C VAL A 57 8.17 6.02 -7.15
N TRP A 58 8.27 5.23 -6.09
CA TRP A 58 9.29 4.18 -5.98
C TRP A 58 9.20 3.18 -7.12
N TYR A 59 7.98 2.70 -7.40
CA TYR A 59 7.77 1.74 -8.48
C TYR A 59 7.98 2.37 -9.85
N ASN A 60 7.56 3.62 -10.03
CA ASN A 60 7.78 4.30 -11.29
C ASN A 60 9.26 4.41 -11.63
N ALA A 61 10.10 4.68 -10.64
CA ALA A 61 11.53 4.76 -10.84
C ALA A 61 12.15 3.42 -11.26
N ARG A 62 11.52 2.31 -10.89
CA ARG A 62 12.04 0.97 -11.15
C ARG A 62 11.52 0.35 -12.44
N ILE A 63 10.22 0.49 -12.72
CA ILE A 63 9.62 -0.17 -13.86
C ILE A 63 9.32 0.77 -15.03
N ASP A 64 9.27 2.07 -14.75
CA ASP A 64 9.07 3.13 -15.75
C ASP A 64 7.94 2.79 -16.74
N ASP A 65 6.86 2.25 -16.23
CA ASP A 65 5.74 1.76 -17.02
C ASP A 65 4.40 2.33 -16.56
N LEU A 66 4.44 3.29 -15.67
CA LEU A 66 3.22 3.87 -15.11
C LEU A 66 2.82 5.11 -15.90
N PRO A 67 1.53 5.27 -16.22
CA PRO A 67 1.09 6.43 -17.00
C PRO A 67 1.25 7.73 -16.21
N ALA A 68 1.54 8.80 -16.94
CA ALA A 68 1.76 10.11 -16.35
C ALA A 68 0.57 10.61 -15.53
N CYS A 69 -0.64 10.20 -15.91
CA CYS A 69 -1.84 10.64 -15.19
C CYS A 69 -1.89 10.18 -13.75
N LEU A 70 -1.17 9.11 -13.38
CA LEU A 70 -1.09 8.67 -11.99
C LEU A 70 -0.32 9.64 -11.11
N PHE A 71 0.46 10.55 -11.72
CA PHE A 71 1.28 11.51 -10.98
C PHE A 71 0.69 12.90 -10.98
N GLU A 72 -0.53 13.06 -11.50
CA GLU A 72 -1.21 14.34 -11.44
C GLU A 72 -1.58 14.68 -10.01
N HIS A 73 -1.58 15.97 -9.72
CA HIS A 73 -1.80 16.47 -8.36
C HIS A 73 -3.08 15.92 -7.74
N GLN A 74 -4.16 15.89 -8.48
CA GLN A 74 -5.45 15.40 -7.96
C GLN A 74 -5.36 13.93 -7.57
N TYR A 75 -4.67 13.11 -8.35
CA TYR A 75 -4.53 11.71 -8.06
C TYR A 75 -3.67 11.49 -6.81
N LEU A 76 -2.54 12.17 -6.74
CA LEU A 76 -1.66 12.04 -5.58
C LEU A 76 -2.36 12.47 -4.30
N TYR A 77 -3.21 13.47 -4.39
CA TYR A 77 -3.99 13.94 -3.25
C TYR A 77 -4.96 12.86 -2.75
N VAL A 78 -5.57 12.11 -3.66
CA VAL A 78 -6.49 11.03 -3.31
C VAL A 78 -5.79 9.95 -2.47
N LEU A 79 -4.53 9.66 -2.76
CA LEU A 79 -3.78 8.64 -2.02
C LEU A 79 -3.55 9.01 -0.56
N LEU A 80 -3.58 10.30 -0.22
CA LEU A 80 -3.43 10.73 1.16
C LEU A 80 -4.59 10.28 2.04
N SER A 81 -5.76 10.12 1.45
CA SER A 81 -6.96 9.72 2.18
C SER A 81 -7.31 8.24 2.01
N GLU A 82 -6.37 7.43 1.56
CA GLU A 82 -6.55 6.00 1.33
C GLU A 82 -7.68 5.74 0.33
N ASP A 83 -7.33 5.69 -0.92
CA ASP A 83 -8.31 5.46 -1.97
C ASP A 83 -7.64 4.72 -3.14
N TYR A 84 -8.44 4.45 -4.15
CA TYR A 84 -8.03 3.75 -5.36
C TYR A 84 -8.52 4.52 -6.58
N LYS A 85 -7.69 4.55 -7.61
CA LYS A 85 -8.07 5.25 -8.84
C LYS A 85 -7.43 4.59 -10.05
N GLU A 86 -8.13 4.64 -11.16
CA GLU A 86 -7.66 4.12 -12.44
C GLU A 86 -7.49 5.25 -13.43
N CYS A 87 -6.43 5.16 -14.24
CA CYS A 87 -6.22 6.05 -15.38
C CYS A 87 -5.25 5.38 -16.34
N GLY A 88 -5.42 5.67 -17.65
CA GLY A 88 -4.52 5.15 -18.68
C GLY A 88 -4.46 3.63 -18.73
N GLY A 89 -5.53 2.93 -18.32
CA GLY A 89 -5.56 1.48 -18.31
C GLY A 89 -4.87 0.86 -17.11
N ARG A 90 -4.36 1.67 -16.20
CA ARG A 90 -3.69 1.21 -14.97
C ARG A 90 -4.45 1.69 -13.76
N GLY A 91 -4.29 0.98 -12.66
CA GLY A 91 -4.87 1.37 -11.40
C GLY A 91 -3.84 1.34 -10.28
N PHE A 92 -4.06 2.15 -9.26
CA PHE A 92 -3.21 2.16 -8.08
C PHE A 92 -4.03 2.57 -6.87
N GLY A 93 -3.88 1.83 -5.79
CA GLY A 93 -4.55 2.14 -4.53
C GLY A 93 -3.65 1.83 -3.35
N TYR A 94 -3.91 2.50 -2.24
CA TYR A 94 -3.18 2.29 -1.01
C TYR A 94 -4.13 2.42 0.17
N PHE A 95 -4.11 1.41 1.04
CA PHE A 95 -4.98 1.35 2.21
C PHE A 95 -4.19 0.89 3.43
N ARG A 96 -4.51 1.45 4.58
CA ARG A 96 -3.95 1.06 5.88
C ARG A 96 -5.00 0.54 6.83
N LYS A 97 -6.25 0.96 6.65
CA LYS A 97 -7.33 0.65 7.58
C LYS A 97 -8.27 -0.39 6.98
N PRO A 98 -8.67 -1.39 7.78
CA PRO A 98 -9.60 -2.42 7.28
C PRO A 98 -10.91 -1.84 6.76
N GLU A 99 -11.45 -0.82 7.41
CA GLU A 99 -12.72 -0.22 7.00
C GLU A 99 -12.63 0.39 5.61
N SER A 100 -11.61 1.20 5.37
CA SER A 100 -11.41 1.84 4.06
C SER A 100 -11.17 0.80 2.98
N PHE A 101 -10.38 -0.22 3.30
CA PHE A 101 -10.07 -1.28 2.35
C PHE A 101 -11.31 -2.09 1.99
N ASN A 102 -12.11 -2.47 2.99
CA ASN A 102 -13.34 -3.24 2.75
C ASN A 102 -14.35 -2.45 1.93
N GLN A 103 -14.47 -1.16 2.18
CA GLN A 103 -15.33 -0.30 1.39
C GLN A 103 -14.86 -0.24 -0.07
N ALA A 104 -13.56 -0.12 -0.27
CA ALA A 104 -12.99 -0.04 -1.62
C ALA A 104 -13.17 -1.34 -2.40
N ILE A 105 -13.04 -2.49 -1.73
CA ILE A 105 -13.27 -3.78 -2.37
C ILE A 105 -14.66 -3.83 -3.00
N LYS A 106 -15.65 -3.38 -2.26
CA LYS A 106 -17.04 -3.38 -2.74
C LYS A 106 -17.28 -2.29 -3.78
N LYS A 107 -16.80 -1.08 -3.50
CA LYS A 107 -17.06 0.09 -4.34
C LYS A 107 -16.44 -0.05 -5.73
N TYR A 108 -15.23 -0.55 -5.79
CA TYR A 108 -14.46 -0.64 -7.04
C TYR A 108 -14.41 -2.05 -7.61
N GLU A 109 -15.04 -3.01 -6.95
CA GLU A 109 -15.01 -4.42 -7.35
C GLU A 109 -13.58 -4.90 -7.57
N LEU A 110 -12.75 -4.69 -6.55
CA LEU A 110 -11.32 -4.99 -6.64
C LEU A 110 -11.07 -6.48 -6.81
N ASP A 111 -10.21 -6.82 -7.76
CA ASP A 111 -9.82 -8.20 -8.01
C ASP A 111 -8.81 -8.64 -6.93
N PRO A 112 -9.07 -9.74 -6.21
CA PRO A 112 -8.11 -10.23 -5.20
C PRO A 112 -6.71 -10.43 -5.76
N ASN A 113 -6.59 -10.82 -7.02
CA ASN A 113 -5.29 -11.06 -7.64
C ASN A 113 -4.46 -9.79 -7.81
N ASN A 114 -5.07 -8.62 -7.69
CA ASN A 114 -4.38 -7.34 -7.82
C ASN A 114 -3.96 -6.77 -6.46
N VAL A 115 -4.33 -7.43 -5.37
CA VAL A 115 -4.02 -6.96 -4.02
C VAL A 115 -2.66 -7.47 -3.58
N ILE A 116 -1.84 -6.57 -3.06
CA ILE A 116 -0.56 -6.87 -2.44
C ILE A 116 -0.66 -6.40 -1.00
N ALA A 117 -0.47 -7.31 -0.05
CA ALA A 117 -0.69 -6.99 1.36
C ALA A 117 0.50 -7.37 2.21
N PHE A 118 0.87 -6.45 3.09
CA PHE A 118 1.94 -6.66 4.06
C PHE A 118 1.47 -6.25 5.45
N ARG A 119 2.09 -6.85 6.46
CA ARG A 119 1.87 -6.47 7.86
C ARG A 119 3.20 -6.12 8.47
N PHE A 120 3.28 -4.92 9.04
CA PHE A 120 4.48 -4.46 9.72
C PHE A 120 4.41 -4.78 11.21
N SER A 121 5.49 -5.35 11.75
CA SER A 121 5.63 -5.61 13.18
C SER A 121 6.63 -4.62 13.75
N SER A 122 6.17 -3.75 14.66
CA SER A 122 7.02 -2.74 15.26
C SER A 122 8.01 -3.33 16.24
N SER A 123 7.69 -4.46 16.86
CA SER A 123 8.57 -5.09 17.84
C SER A 123 9.84 -5.62 17.20
N THR A 124 9.78 -6.03 15.94
CA THR A 124 10.92 -6.58 15.22
C THR A 124 11.35 -5.71 14.06
N ASN A 125 10.64 -4.60 13.81
CA ASN A 125 10.86 -3.75 12.64
C ASN A 125 10.86 -4.56 11.35
N SER A 126 9.97 -5.54 11.26
CA SER A 126 9.92 -6.45 10.11
C SER A 126 8.59 -6.33 9.38
N LEU A 127 8.65 -6.63 8.09
CA LEU A 127 7.50 -6.59 7.20
C LEU A 127 7.18 -8.02 6.76
N LEU A 128 5.96 -8.48 7.05
CA LEU A 128 5.52 -9.82 6.70
C LEU A 128 4.59 -9.76 5.50
N ASP A 129 4.85 -10.58 4.50
CA ASP A 129 3.99 -10.69 3.33
C ASP A 129 2.74 -11.50 3.70
N VAL A 130 1.58 -10.86 3.69
CA VAL A 130 0.30 -11.52 3.99
C VAL A 130 -0.63 -11.44 2.78
N THR A 131 -0.06 -11.38 1.60
CA THR A 131 -0.82 -11.21 0.35
C THR A 131 -1.77 -12.38 0.11
N GLU A 132 -1.30 -13.60 0.22
CA GLU A 132 -2.12 -14.77 -0.08
C GLU A 132 -3.28 -14.92 0.91
N GLU A 133 -3.02 -14.71 2.20
CA GLU A 133 -4.07 -14.75 3.22
C GLU A 133 -5.13 -13.67 2.95
N THR A 134 -4.69 -12.48 2.58
CA THR A 134 -5.59 -11.37 2.29
C THR A 134 -6.44 -11.65 1.05
N ARG A 135 -5.82 -12.17 -0.01
CA ARG A 135 -6.55 -12.54 -1.23
C ARG A 135 -7.62 -13.59 -0.95
N GLU A 136 -7.29 -14.56 -0.11
CA GLU A 136 -8.24 -15.61 0.24
C GLU A 136 -9.43 -15.05 1.02
N ILE A 137 -9.19 -14.12 1.94
CA ILE A 137 -10.27 -13.48 2.69
C ILE A 137 -11.20 -12.73 1.73
N ILE A 138 -10.65 -12.01 0.77
CA ILE A 138 -11.44 -11.27 -0.21
C ILE A 138 -12.29 -12.22 -1.05
N ARG A 139 -11.71 -13.34 -1.48
CA ARG A 139 -12.45 -14.34 -2.26
C ARG A 139 -13.62 -14.93 -1.48
N ARG A 140 -13.43 -15.20 -0.19
CA ARG A 140 -14.49 -15.69 0.67
C ARG A 140 -15.61 -14.69 0.85
N LEU A 141 -15.25 -13.42 1.03
CA LEU A 141 -16.27 -12.36 1.14
C LEU A 141 -17.08 -12.22 -0.13
N GLY A 142 -16.47 -12.42 -1.28
CA GLY A 142 -17.15 -12.32 -2.56
C GLY A 142 -18.14 -13.44 -2.83
N LYS A 143 -18.09 -14.51 -2.04
CA LYS A 143 -19.00 -15.65 -2.19
C LYS A 143 -20.23 -15.56 -1.29
N LEU A 144 -20.32 -14.55 -0.46
CA LEU A 144 -21.45 -14.41 0.48
C LEU A 144 -22.66 -13.75 -0.18
#